data_9807fa6b1473560b3fe4420abce33f63
#
_entry.id   9807fa6b1473560b3fe4420abce33f63
#
_cell.length_a   1.000
_cell.length_b   1.000
_cell.length_c   1.000
_cell.angle_alpha   90.00
_cell.angle_beta   90.00
_cell.angle_gamma   90.00
#
_symmetry.space_group_name_H-M   'P 1'
#
loop_
_entity.id
_entity.type
_entity.pdbx_description
1 polymer ?
#
loop_
_entity_poly.entity_id
_entity_poly.type
_entity_poly.pdbx_seq_one_letter_code
_entity_poly.pdbx_strand_id
1 'polypeptide(L)'
;EEAIAELSSPLLARRMTATDFLADDIGVPAAKLIGQAMFLANAAPELKVHGAWVLHRLAKLDEASLLRLANDKAALVRSHSQRIAGARKNWTFQVRTMVLAGLEDDSPHVRRAATDALGLHPHLNHLRPLLDALANVPQRDEHLRHALRISLRNNIRAVDRLDQISGFKHDKAALRQLMDVALALKGSIAGELLLAGISDANVGRAELAKYLRHIARNTPGEGLDRLA
;
A
#
# COMPACT_ATOMS: atom_id res chain seq x y z
N GLU A 1 -18.77 26.09 -13.43
CA GLU A 1 -18.39 25.29 -14.64
C GLU A 1 -16.95 25.58 -15.06
N GLU A 2 -16.55 26.86 -15.15
CA GLU A 2 -15.19 27.27 -15.54
C GLU A 2 -14.11 26.60 -14.67
N ALA A 3 -14.24 26.61 -13.34
CA ALA A 3 -13.31 25.97 -12.44
C ALA A 3 -13.21 24.44 -12.65
N ILE A 4 -14.28 23.78 -13.10
CA ILE A 4 -14.25 22.34 -13.42
C ILE A 4 -13.45 22.11 -14.72
N ALA A 5 -13.55 22.99 -15.70
CA ALA A 5 -12.75 22.92 -16.93
C ALA A 5 -11.25 23.07 -16.64
N GLU A 6 -10.88 23.92 -15.69
CA GLU A 6 -9.49 24.11 -15.25
C GLU A 6 -8.86 22.84 -14.62
N LEU A 7 -9.65 21.87 -14.15
CA LEU A 7 -9.11 20.58 -13.68
C LEU A 7 -8.42 19.77 -14.79
N SER A 8 -8.65 20.12 -16.08
CA SER A 8 -7.97 19.52 -17.23
C SER A 8 -6.89 20.43 -17.84
N SER A 9 -6.60 21.58 -17.23
CA SER A 9 -5.59 22.52 -17.70
C SER A 9 -4.23 21.84 -17.93
N PRO A 10 -3.47 22.16 -18.98
CA PRO A 10 -2.11 21.65 -19.16
C PRO A 10 -1.16 22.11 -18.04
N LEU A 11 -1.48 23.22 -17.37
CA LEU A 11 -0.67 23.78 -16.31
C LEU A 11 -1.06 23.17 -14.95
N LEU A 12 -0.11 22.49 -14.29
CA LEU A 12 -0.33 21.88 -12.98
C LEU A 12 -0.84 22.91 -11.94
N ALA A 13 -0.26 24.10 -11.92
CA ALA A 13 -0.66 25.15 -10.98
C ALA A 13 -2.15 25.49 -11.11
N ARG A 14 -2.69 25.63 -12.32
CA ARG A 14 -4.11 25.88 -12.53
C ARG A 14 -4.97 24.73 -12.04
N ARG A 15 -4.59 23.47 -12.35
CA ARG A 15 -5.30 22.29 -11.83
C ARG A 15 -5.35 22.27 -10.30
N MET A 16 -4.22 22.58 -9.66
CA MET A 16 -4.12 22.64 -8.19
C MET A 16 -5.02 23.74 -7.61
N THR A 17 -4.93 24.97 -8.14
CA THR A 17 -5.79 26.09 -7.73
C THR A 17 -7.27 25.76 -7.91
N ALA A 18 -7.65 25.18 -9.04
CA ALA A 18 -9.03 24.75 -9.29
C ALA A 18 -9.48 23.65 -8.31
N THR A 19 -8.59 22.72 -8.00
CA THR A 19 -8.87 21.65 -7.02
C THR A 19 -9.16 22.23 -5.64
N ASP A 20 -8.32 23.16 -5.16
CA ASP A 20 -8.49 23.79 -3.86
C ASP A 20 -9.75 24.67 -3.84
N PHE A 21 -9.95 25.51 -4.84
CA PHE A 21 -11.15 26.35 -4.96
C PHE A 21 -12.45 25.53 -4.96
N LEU A 22 -12.49 24.43 -5.73
CA LEU A 22 -13.67 23.56 -5.79
C LEU A 22 -13.92 22.82 -4.47
N ALA A 23 -12.86 22.43 -3.75
CA ALA A 23 -13.00 21.72 -2.50
C ALA A 23 -13.28 22.61 -1.31
N ASP A 24 -12.60 23.77 -1.20
CA ASP A 24 -12.59 24.59 -0.01
C ASP A 24 -13.58 25.76 -0.08
N ASP A 25 -13.71 26.40 -1.25
CA ASP A 25 -14.57 27.58 -1.41
C ASP A 25 -15.98 27.21 -1.88
N ILE A 26 -16.12 26.36 -2.92
CA ILE A 26 -17.44 25.93 -3.42
C ILE A 26 -17.99 24.77 -2.60
N GLY A 27 -17.17 23.78 -2.29
CA GLY A 27 -17.55 22.67 -1.45
C GLY A 27 -18.56 21.69 -2.08
N VAL A 28 -19.45 21.14 -1.27
CA VAL A 28 -20.42 20.10 -1.66
C VAL A 28 -21.29 20.45 -2.88
N PRO A 29 -21.71 21.69 -3.12
CA PRO A 29 -22.48 22.05 -4.33
C PRO A 29 -21.79 21.67 -5.65
N ALA A 30 -20.44 21.66 -5.70
CA ALA A 30 -19.70 21.28 -6.90
C ALA A 30 -19.71 19.75 -7.18
N ALA A 31 -19.96 18.92 -6.17
CA ALA A 31 -19.73 17.49 -6.24
C ALA A 31 -20.48 16.77 -7.37
N LYS A 32 -21.76 17.12 -7.58
CA LYS A 32 -22.58 16.51 -8.64
C LYS A 32 -22.01 16.79 -10.03
N LEU A 33 -21.66 18.05 -10.30
CA LEU A 33 -21.13 18.47 -11.61
C LEU A 33 -19.75 17.87 -11.86
N ILE A 34 -18.88 17.79 -10.84
CA ILE A 34 -17.57 17.16 -10.94
C ILE A 34 -17.74 15.66 -11.25
N GLY A 35 -18.62 14.96 -10.52
CA GLY A 35 -18.89 13.54 -10.76
C GLY A 35 -19.38 13.27 -12.18
N GLN A 36 -20.26 14.12 -12.72
CA GLN A 36 -20.72 14.01 -14.10
C GLN A 36 -19.59 14.27 -15.10
N ALA A 37 -18.81 15.32 -14.91
CA ALA A 37 -17.71 15.70 -15.81
C ALA A 37 -16.62 14.63 -15.89
N MET A 38 -16.25 13.99 -14.75
CA MET A 38 -15.23 12.94 -14.71
C MET A 38 -15.55 11.72 -15.55
N PHE A 39 -16.82 11.41 -15.77
CA PHE A 39 -17.24 10.21 -16.48
C PHE A 39 -17.80 10.45 -17.88
N LEU A 40 -17.62 11.66 -18.43
CA LEU A 40 -17.86 11.91 -19.85
C LEU A 40 -16.89 11.07 -20.71
N ALA A 41 -17.34 10.68 -21.90
CA ALA A 41 -16.60 9.78 -22.78
C ALA A 41 -15.20 10.29 -23.15
N ASN A 42 -15.04 11.60 -23.24
CA ASN A 42 -13.80 12.31 -23.61
C ASN A 42 -13.12 13.00 -22.41
N ALA A 43 -13.50 12.67 -21.17
CA ALA A 43 -12.90 13.29 -19.99
C ALA A 43 -11.40 13.02 -19.93
N ALA A 44 -10.61 14.09 -19.83
CA ALA A 44 -9.15 14.02 -19.72
C ALA A 44 -8.74 13.29 -18.42
N PRO A 45 -7.62 12.52 -18.45
CA PRO A 45 -7.11 11.85 -17.24
C PRO A 45 -6.89 12.81 -16.08
N GLU A 46 -6.40 14.02 -16.32
CA GLU A 46 -6.16 15.06 -15.34
C GLU A 46 -7.45 15.49 -14.63
N LEU A 47 -8.52 15.71 -15.41
CA LEU A 47 -9.84 16.05 -14.85
C LEU A 47 -10.35 14.93 -13.92
N LYS A 48 -10.20 13.67 -14.35
CA LYS A 48 -10.59 12.53 -13.53
C LYS A 48 -9.81 12.46 -12.21
N VAL A 49 -8.49 12.69 -12.27
CA VAL A 49 -7.62 12.69 -11.11
C VAL A 49 -7.98 13.82 -10.15
N HIS A 50 -7.98 15.06 -10.63
CA HIS A 50 -8.24 16.22 -9.78
C HIS A 50 -9.68 16.23 -9.27
N GLY A 51 -10.66 15.88 -10.10
CA GLY A 51 -12.05 15.71 -9.69
C GLY A 51 -12.23 14.64 -8.62
N ALA A 52 -11.53 13.49 -8.74
CA ALA A 52 -11.57 12.44 -7.73
C ALA A 52 -11.02 12.92 -6.37
N TRP A 53 -9.94 13.70 -6.37
CA TRP A 53 -9.39 14.28 -5.15
C TRP A 53 -10.32 15.32 -4.53
N VAL A 54 -10.98 16.19 -5.34
CA VAL A 54 -12.02 17.11 -4.83
C VAL A 54 -13.14 16.30 -4.17
N LEU A 55 -13.69 15.30 -4.86
CA LEU A 55 -14.78 14.48 -4.32
C LEU A 55 -14.34 13.70 -3.08
N HIS A 56 -13.10 13.23 -3.02
CA HIS A 56 -12.55 12.57 -1.83
C HIS A 56 -12.48 13.53 -0.63
N ARG A 57 -11.95 14.75 -0.81
CA ARG A 57 -11.87 15.80 0.23
C ARG A 57 -13.25 16.18 0.76
N LEU A 58 -14.24 16.24 -0.12
CA LEU A 58 -15.65 16.50 0.21
C LEU A 58 -16.38 15.31 0.83
N ALA A 59 -15.75 14.14 0.96
CA ALA A 59 -16.38 12.88 1.34
C ALA A 59 -17.56 12.49 0.41
N LYS A 60 -17.47 12.85 -0.88
CA LYS A 60 -18.49 12.60 -1.92
C LYS A 60 -18.03 11.63 -3.01
N LEU A 61 -16.81 11.13 -2.95
CA LEU A 61 -16.36 10.06 -3.85
C LEU A 61 -16.90 8.73 -3.34
N ASP A 62 -17.95 8.23 -3.98
CA ASP A 62 -18.48 6.91 -3.66
C ASP A 62 -17.54 5.77 -4.10
N GLU A 63 -17.83 4.57 -3.60
CA GLU A 63 -17.01 3.39 -3.87
C GLU A 63 -17.08 2.97 -5.34
N ALA A 64 -18.27 2.98 -5.94
CA ALA A 64 -18.45 2.58 -7.33
C ALA A 64 -17.63 3.47 -8.27
N SER A 65 -17.61 4.79 -8.02
CA SER A 65 -16.77 5.74 -8.75
C SER A 65 -15.28 5.45 -8.57
N LEU A 66 -14.83 5.16 -7.34
CA LEU A 66 -13.43 4.81 -7.08
C LEU A 66 -13.02 3.53 -7.82
N LEU A 67 -13.84 2.48 -7.77
CA LEU A 67 -13.59 1.22 -8.46
C LEU A 67 -13.57 1.41 -9.98
N ARG A 68 -14.45 2.26 -10.53
CA ARG A 68 -14.44 2.62 -11.95
C ARG A 68 -13.15 3.33 -12.35
N LEU A 69 -12.67 4.28 -11.57
CA LEU A 69 -11.41 5.00 -11.81
C LEU A 69 -10.19 4.07 -11.70
N ALA A 70 -10.22 3.10 -10.82
CA ALA A 70 -9.15 2.10 -10.69
C ALA A 70 -9.03 1.18 -11.91
N ASN A 71 -10.05 1.11 -12.76
CA ASN A 71 -10.06 0.37 -14.02
C ASN A 71 -9.93 1.30 -15.25
N ASP A 72 -9.52 2.55 -15.08
CA ASP A 72 -9.35 3.48 -16.20
C ASP A 72 -8.18 3.06 -17.09
N LYS A 73 -8.29 3.34 -18.40
CA LYS A 73 -7.23 3.08 -19.38
C LYS A 73 -5.93 3.82 -19.08
N ALA A 74 -6.02 5.01 -18.47
CA ALA A 74 -4.87 5.84 -18.11
C ALA A 74 -4.27 5.40 -16.79
N ALA A 75 -3.01 4.97 -16.78
CA ALA A 75 -2.27 4.57 -15.58
C ALA A 75 -2.21 5.70 -14.52
N LEU A 76 -2.21 6.96 -14.96
CA LEU A 76 -2.30 8.12 -14.09
C LEU A 76 -3.55 8.06 -13.21
N VAL A 77 -4.72 7.79 -13.80
CA VAL A 77 -6.00 7.69 -13.08
C VAL A 77 -5.97 6.50 -12.15
N ARG A 78 -5.54 5.31 -12.61
CA ARG A 78 -5.42 4.11 -11.78
C ARG A 78 -4.50 4.32 -10.58
N SER A 79 -3.33 4.96 -10.77
CA SER A 79 -2.39 5.21 -9.67
C SER A 79 -2.95 6.16 -8.62
N HIS A 80 -3.70 7.19 -9.04
CA HIS A 80 -4.37 8.10 -8.09
C HIS A 80 -5.55 7.43 -7.39
N SER A 81 -6.24 6.49 -8.02
CA SER A 81 -7.29 5.67 -7.35
C SER A 81 -6.70 4.84 -6.21
N GLN A 82 -5.51 4.25 -6.39
CA GLN A 82 -4.80 3.54 -5.32
C GLN A 82 -4.41 4.49 -4.17
N ARG A 83 -3.90 5.68 -4.49
CA ARG A 83 -3.54 6.69 -3.48
C ARG A 83 -4.77 7.18 -2.70
N ILE A 84 -5.89 7.40 -3.38
CA ILE A 84 -7.15 7.76 -2.73
C ILE A 84 -7.64 6.62 -1.82
N ALA A 85 -7.53 5.38 -2.25
CA ALA A 85 -7.81 4.23 -1.39
C ALA A 85 -6.94 4.26 -0.13
N GLY A 86 -5.63 4.50 -0.27
CA GLY A 86 -4.71 4.64 0.86
C GLY A 86 -5.07 5.78 1.83
N ALA A 87 -5.67 6.87 1.32
CA ALA A 87 -6.11 8.01 2.13
C ALA A 87 -7.47 7.80 2.81
N ARG A 88 -8.25 6.78 2.45
CA ARG A 88 -9.52 6.47 3.10
C ARG A 88 -9.29 5.91 4.50
N LYS A 89 -10.17 6.23 5.42
CA LYS A 89 -10.09 5.72 6.80
C LYS A 89 -10.35 4.21 6.89
N ASN A 90 -11.31 3.71 6.13
CA ASN A 90 -11.73 2.31 6.16
C ASN A 90 -11.86 1.76 4.74
N TRP A 91 -11.63 0.45 4.60
CA TRP A 91 -11.82 -0.28 3.35
C TRP A 91 -12.97 -1.27 3.47
N THR A 92 -13.77 -1.34 2.41
CA THR A 92 -14.64 -2.49 2.16
C THR A 92 -13.82 -3.64 1.58
N PHE A 93 -14.45 -4.79 1.43
CA PHE A 93 -13.86 -5.93 0.73
C PHE A 93 -13.49 -5.57 -0.72
N GLN A 94 -14.35 -4.84 -1.43
CA GLN A 94 -14.15 -4.44 -2.82
C GLN A 94 -12.95 -3.49 -2.97
N VAL A 95 -12.82 -2.50 -2.10
CA VAL A 95 -11.66 -1.58 -2.11
C VAL A 95 -10.37 -2.35 -1.83
N ARG A 96 -10.37 -3.27 -0.87
CA ARG A 96 -9.21 -4.13 -0.59
C ARG A 96 -8.82 -4.96 -1.82
N THR A 97 -9.78 -5.61 -2.46
CA THR A 97 -9.56 -6.42 -3.66
C THR A 97 -8.98 -5.58 -4.80
N MET A 98 -9.52 -4.38 -5.01
CA MET A 98 -9.02 -3.41 -5.99
C MET A 98 -7.55 -3.03 -5.72
N VAL A 99 -7.21 -2.77 -4.46
CA VAL A 99 -5.83 -2.38 -4.11
C VAL A 99 -4.88 -3.56 -4.26
N LEU A 100 -5.28 -4.76 -3.87
CA LEU A 100 -4.48 -5.98 -4.08
C LEU A 100 -4.22 -6.24 -5.57
N ALA A 101 -5.23 -6.08 -6.43
CA ALA A 101 -5.07 -6.20 -7.88
C ALA A 101 -4.08 -5.16 -8.43
N GLY A 102 -3.97 -3.99 -7.82
CA GLY A 102 -3.01 -2.95 -8.19
C GLY A 102 -1.54 -3.36 -8.04
N LEU A 103 -1.21 -4.41 -7.26
CA LEU A 103 0.15 -4.96 -7.17
C LEU A 103 0.63 -5.60 -8.49
N GLU A 104 -0.29 -6.03 -9.32
CA GLU A 104 -0.04 -6.72 -10.59
C GLU A 104 -0.29 -5.82 -11.81
N ASP A 105 -0.58 -4.54 -11.61
CA ASP A 105 -0.81 -3.58 -12.71
C ASP A 105 0.43 -3.45 -13.60
N ASP A 106 0.23 -3.29 -14.91
CA ASP A 106 1.30 -3.10 -15.88
C ASP A 106 2.17 -1.88 -15.57
N SER A 107 1.56 -0.83 -15.01
CA SER A 107 2.26 0.41 -14.64
C SER A 107 3.00 0.29 -13.31
N PRO A 108 4.31 0.55 -13.27
CA PRO A 108 5.07 0.58 -12.02
C PRO A 108 4.57 1.65 -11.04
N HIS A 109 3.98 2.74 -11.54
CA HIS A 109 3.40 3.78 -10.70
C HIS A 109 2.15 3.30 -9.97
N VAL A 110 1.33 2.47 -10.62
CA VAL A 110 0.14 1.86 -10.00
C VAL A 110 0.57 0.83 -8.98
N ARG A 111 1.50 -0.08 -9.33
CA ARG A 111 2.04 -1.09 -8.38
C ARG A 111 2.59 -0.44 -7.13
N ARG A 112 3.34 0.66 -7.27
CA ARG A 112 3.86 1.40 -6.12
C ARG A 112 2.74 2.02 -5.28
N ALA A 113 1.77 2.69 -5.90
CA ALA A 113 0.67 3.32 -5.20
C ALA A 113 -0.19 2.28 -4.43
N ALA A 114 -0.42 1.10 -5.01
CA ALA A 114 -1.08 -0.02 -4.34
C ALA A 114 -0.27 -0.52 -3.14
N THR A 115 1.04 -0.68 -3.31
CA THR A 115 1.96 -1.07 -2.24
C THR A 115 1.92 -0.09 -1.06
N ASP A 116 1.97 1.21 -1.35
CA ASP A 116 1.90 2.26 -0.33
C ASP A 116 0.54 2.22 0.40
N ALA A 117 -0.56 2.04 -0.34
CA ALA A 117 -1.91 1.92 0.23
C ALA A 117 -2.04 0.71 1.17
N LEU A 118 -1.50 -0.47 0.80
CA LEU A 118 -1.48 -1.66 1.67
C LEU A 118 -0.65 -1.45 2.93
N GLY A 119 0.40 -0.63 2.86
CA GLY A 119 1.23 -0.28 4.02
C GLY A 119 0.54 0.70 4.98
N LEU A 120 -0.41 1.52 4.49
CA LEU A 120 -1.24 2.42 5.29
C LEU A 120 -2.43 1.71 5.96
N HIS A 121 -2.85 0.56 5.44
CA HIS A 121 -3.96 -0.27 5.95
C HIS A 121 -3.46 -1.67 6.31
N PRO A 122 -2.65 -1.82 7.37
CA PRO A 122 -2.05 -3.11 7.70
C PRO A 122 -3.09 -4.19 7.96
N HIS A 123 -2.87 -5.38 7.38
CA HIS A 123 -3.74 -6.54 7.56
C HIS A 123 -2.99 -7.83 7.20
N LEU A 124 -3.23 -8.92 7.95
CA LEU A 124 -2.52 -10.20 7.75
C LEU A 124 -2.62 -10.76 6.33
N ASN A 125 -3.80 -10.65 5.72
CA ASN A 125 -4.04 -11.14 4.37
C ASN A 125 -3.25 -10.37 3.28
N HIS A 126 -2.59 -9.27 3.63
CA HIS A 126 -1.72 -8.53 2.71
C HIS A 126 -0.31 -9.13 2.64
N LEU A 127 0.12 -9.90 3.65
CA LEU A 127 1.49 -10.41 3.72
C LEU A 127 1.84 -11.28 2.51
N ARG A 128 0.98 -12.24 2.15
CA ARG A 128 1.27 -13.14 1.02
C ARG A 128 1.35 -12.39 -0.31
N PRO A 129 0.37 -11.58 -0.72
CA PRO A 129 0.46 -10.80 -1.96
C PRO A 129 1.68 -9.87 -2.01
N LEU A 130 2.06 -9.24 -0.88
CA LEU A 130 3.24 -8.37 -0.81
C LEU A 130 4.54 -9.16 -0.95
N LEU A 131 4.63 -10.37 -0.39
CA LEU A 131 5.79 -11.26 -0.54
C LEU A 131 5.92 -11.75 -1.99
N ASP A 132 4.81 -12.15 -2.61
CA ASP A 132 4.79 -12.58 -4.00
C ASP A 132 5.20 -11.42 -4.94
N ALA A 133 4.70 -10.21 -4.70
CA ALA A 133 5.12 -9.02 -5.42
C ALA A 133 6.64 -8.75 -5.23
N LEU A 134 7.16 -8.88 -3.99
CA LEU A 134 8.57 -8.66 -3.69
C LEU A 134 9.48 -9.69 -4.38
N ALA A 135 9.05 -10.95 -4.47
CA ALA A 135 9.79 -12.01 -5.16
C ALA A 135 9.89 -11.74 -6.68
N ASN A 136 8.88 -11.12 -7.27
CA ASN A 136 8.79 -10.87 -8.70
C ASN A 136 9.27 -9.46 -9.13
N VAL A 137 9.69 -8.61 -8.20
CA VAL A 137 10.20 -7.27 -8.53
C VAL A 137 11.52 -7.36 -9.30
N PRO A 138 11.65 -6.71 -10.49
CA PRO A 138 12.92 -6.63 -11.19
C PRO A 138 14.04 -6.04 -10.30
N GLN A 139 15.27 -6.58 -10.41
CA GLN A 139 16.39 -6.12 -9.57
C GLN A 139 16.65 -4.61 -9.68
N ARG A 140 16.43 -4.04 -10.87
CA ARG A 140 16.62 -2.60 -11.15
C ARG A 140 15.54 -1.70 -10.55
N ASP A 141 14.39 -2.23 -10.11
CA ASP A 141 13.31 -1.44 -9.51
C ASP A 141 13.49 -1.37 -7.98
N GLU A 142 14.52 -0.66 -7.56
CA GLU A 142 14.84 -0.48 -6.14
C GLU A 142 13.73 0.27 -5.39
N HIS A 143 13.04 1.20 -6.06
CA HIS A 143 11.97 1.99 -5.45
C HIS A 143 10.77 1.11 -5.06
N LEU A 144 10.30 0.25 -5.96
CA LEU A 144 9.20 -0.66 -5.65
C LEU A 144 9.61 -1.68 -4.59
N ARG A 145 10.84 -2.22 -4.70
CA ARG A 145 11.40 -3.14 -3.69
C ARG A 145 11.41 -2.51 -2.30
N HIS A 146 11.83 -1.25 -2.20
CA HIS A 146 11.85 -0.52 -0.94
C HIS A 146 10.45 -0.28 -0.39
N ALA A 147 9.50 0.15 -1.24
CA ALA A 147 8.10 0.35 -0.86
C ALA A 147 7.45 -0.96 -0.35
N LEU A 148 7.68 -2.09 -1.04
CA LEU A 148 7.20 -3.41 -0.62
C LEU A 148 7.74 -3.82 0.75
N ARG A 149 9.04 -3.59 1.03
CA ARG A 149 9.64 -3.88 2.34
C ARG A 149 9.04 -3.00 3.45
N ILE A 150 8.77 -1.72 3.18
CA ILE A 150 8.08 -0.83 4.13
C ILE A 150 6.66 -1.33 4.38
N SER A 151 5.92 -1.67 3.33
CA SER A 151 4.55 -2.18 3.44
C SER A 151 4.51 -3.50 4.23
N LEU A 152 5.39 -4.45 3.93
CA LEU A 152 5.54 -5.70 4.70
C LEU A 152 5.83 -5.42 6.18
N ARG A 153 6.79 -4.53 6.48
CA ARG A 153 7.11 -4.12 7.84
C ARG A 153 5.87 -3.59 8.58
N ASN A 154 5.09 -2.73 7.94
CA ASN A 154 3.89 -2.17 8.55
C ASN A 154 2.82 -3.24 8.78
N ASN A 155 2.68 -4.20 7.86
CA ASN A 155 1.73 -5.31 7.99
C ASN A 155 2.18 -6.31 9.08
N ILE A 156 3.48 -6.59 9.25
CA ILE A 156 3.98 -7.42 10.35
C ILE A 156 3.68 -6.78 11.70
N ARG A 157 3.71 -5.45 11.82
CA ARG A 157 3.33 -4.75 13.06
C ARG A 157 1.89 -4.96 13.48
N ALA A 158 1.00 -5.34 12.55
CA ALA A 158 -0.39 -5.67 12.84
C ALA A 158 -0.59 -7.16 13.23
N VAL A 159 0.51 -7.93 13.32
CA VAL A 159 0.51 -9.30 13.81
C VAL A 159 0.57 -9.26 15.35
N ASP A 160 -0.46 -9.76 15.99
CA ASP A 160 -0.52 -9.83 17.46
C ASP A 160 0.12 -11.11 18.00
N ARG A 161 0.11 -12.18 17.21
CA ARG A 161 0.58 -13.53 17.60
C ARG A 161 1.28 -14.23 16.44
N LEU A 162 2.37 -14.92 16.75
CA LEU A 162 3.21 -15.62 15.76
C LEU A 162 2.47 -16.70 14.96
N ASP A 163 1.49 -17.37 15.57
CA ASP A 163 0.70 -18.41 14.90
C ASP A 163 -0.09 -17.90 13.70
N GLN A 164 -0.42 -16.60 13.66
CA GLN A 164 -1.09 -15.96 12.52
C GLN A 164 -0.24 -15.97 11.24
N ILE A 165 1.08 -16.09 11.36
CA ILE A 165 2.02 -16.18 10.23
C ILE A 165 2.68 -17.54 10.11
N SER A 166 2.22 -18.54 10.86
CA SER A 166 2.76 -19.92 10.83
C SER A 166 2.66 -20.60 9.46
N GLY A 167 1.70 -20.18 8.61
CA GLY A 167 1.54 -20.68 7.25
C GLY A 167 2.75 -20.46 6.32
N PHE A 168 3.64 -19.53 6.69
CA PHE A 168 4.88 -19.28 5.91
C PHE A 168 6.02 -20.24 6.21
N LYS A 169 5.92 -21.10 7.24
CA LYS A 169 6.98 -22.05 7.64
C LYS A 169 7.42 -22.96 6.51
N HIS A 170 6.51 -23.36 5.64
CA HIS A 170 6.79 -24.25 4.52
C HIS A 170 7.33 -23.55 3.26
N ASP A 171 7.28 -22.22 3.22
CA ASP A 171 7.82 -21.37 2.15
C ASP A 171 9.10 -20.68 2.63
N LYS A 172 10.24 -21.35 2.45
CA LYS A 172 11.54 -20.86 2.92
C LYS A 172 11.92 -19.50 2.34
N ALA A 173 11.52 -19.21 1.09
CA ALA A 173 11.83 -17.94 0.45
C ALA A 173 11.00 -16.79 1.08
N ALA A 174 9.70 -16.99 1.26
CA ALA A 174 8.83 -16.04 1.93
C ALA A 174 9.27 -15.82 3.39
N LEU A 175 9.60 -16.89 4.11
CA LEU A 175 10.08 -16.82 5.49
C LEU A 175 11.37 -16.00 5.60
N ARG A 176 12.34 -16.19 4.72
CA ARG A 176 13.58 -15.38 4.67
C ARG A 176 13.28 -13.90 4.43
N GLN A 177 12.38 -13.59 3.51
CA GLN A 177 11.96 -12.21 3.25
C GLN A 177 11.30 -11.57 4.49
N LEU A 178 10.44 -12.31 5.20
CA LEU A 178 9.84 -11.86 6.45
C LEU A 178 10.90 -11.64 7.53
N MET A 179 11.85 -12.54 7.69
CA MET A 179 12.97 -12.40 8.65
C MET A 179 13.82 -11.16 8.35
N ASP A 180 14.15 -10.90 7.08
CA ASP A 180 14.90 -9.71 6.70
C ASP A 180 14.15 -8.41 6.97
N VAL A 181 12.83 -8.41 6.79
CA VAL A 181 11.97 -7.27 7.13
C VAL A 181 11.84 -7.10 8.65
N ALA A 182 11.76 -8.21 9.40
CA ALA A 182 11.66 -8.21 10.86
C ALA A 182 12.87 -7.53 11.54
N LEU A 183 14.05 -7.53 10.91
CA LEU A 183 15.22 -6.79 11.40
C LEU A 183 15.01 -5.26 11.49
N ALA A 184 14.03 -4.72 10.77
CA ALA A 184 13.65 -3.31 10.86
C ALA A 184 12.56 -3.04 11.94
N LEU A 185 12.15 -4.06 12.68
CA LEU A 185 11.15 -3.98 13.74
C LEU A 185 11.79 -4.14 15.11
N LYS A 186 11.17 -3.51 16.11
CA LYS A 186 11.49 -3.70 17.53
C LYS A 186 10.32 -4.41 18.20
N GLY A 187 10.61 -5.25 19.20
CA GLY A 187 9.58 -5.93 20.00
C GLY A 187 9.52 -7.44 19.80
N SER A 188 8.69 -8.10 20.61
CA SER A 188 8.62 -9.55 20.76
C SER A 188 8.29 -10.28 19.46
N ILE A 189 7.30 -9.83 18.71
CA ILE A 189 6.88 -10.47 17.43
C ILE A 189 8.06 -10.57 16.44
N ALA A 190 8.89 -9.52 16.33
CA ALA A 190 10.06 -9.56 15.46
C ALA A 190 11.08 -10.61 15.94
N GLY A 191 11.35 -10.64 17.25
CA GLY A 191 12.25 -11.62 17.86
C GLY A 191 11.73 -13.05 17.70
N GLU A 192 10.46 -13.28 17.97
CA GLU A 192 9.81 -14.59 17.84
C GLU A 192 9.79 -15.08 16.37
N LEU A 193 9.52 -14.19 15.43
CA LEU A 193 9.57 -14.52 14.01
C LEU A 193 10.98 -14.93 13.57
N LEU A 194 12.00 -14.18 13.99
CA LEU A 194 13.40 -14.52 13.72
C LEU A 194 13.79 -15.83 14.36
N LEU A 195 13.41 -16.05 15.62
CA LEU A 195 13.71 -17.27 16.36
C LEU A 195 13.09 -18.51 15.69
N ALA A 196 11.80 -18.44 15.36
CA ALA A 196 11.10 -19.51 14.67
C ALA A 196 11.67 -19.77 13.28
N GLY A 197 12.08 -18.70 12.57
CA GLY A 197 12.59 -18.80 11.19
C GLY A 197 14.02 -19.31 11.09
N ILE A 198 14.86 -19.20 12.11
CA ILE A 198 16.27 -19.63 12.07
C ILE A 198 16.37 -21.14 11.75
N SER A 199 15.55 -21.97 12.39
CA SER A 199 15.55 -23.42 12.17
C SER A 199 15.01 -23.81 10.79
N ASP A 200 13.97 -23.14 10.33
CA ASP A 200 13.22 -23.52 9.13
C ASP A 200 13.83 -22.93 7.83
N ALA A 201 14.49 -21.77 7.92
CA ALA A 201 15.03 -21.05 6.77
C ALA A 201 16.43 -21.51 6.32
N ASN A 202 17.07 -22.43 7.04
CA ASN A 202 18.45 -22.88 6.76
C ASN A 202 19.45 -21.72 6.65
N VAL A 203 19.55 -20.93 7.74
CA VAL A 203 20.31 -19.69 7.80
C VAL A 203 21.82 -19.95 7.90
N GLY A 204 22.61 -19.29 7.06
CA GLY A 204 24.08 -19.38 7.12
C GLY A 204 24.68 -18.72 8.36
N ARG A 205 25.88 -19.14 8.80
CA ARG A 205 26.53 -18.63 10.02
C ARG A 205 26.65 -17.11 10.10
N ALA A 206 26.93 -16.45 8.97
CA ALA A 206 27.05 -14.97 8.93
C ALA A 206 25.71 -14.26 9.19
N GLU A 207 24.64 -14.80 8.59
CA GLU A 207 23.30 -14.26 8.80
C GLU A 207 22.77 -14.60 10.21
N LEU A 208 23.08 -15.78 10.71
CA LEU A 208 22.68 -16.22 12.06
C LEU A 208 23.13 -15.21 13.13
N ALA A 209 24.39 -14.77 13.07
CA ALA A 209 24.91 -13.79 14.03
C ALA A 209 24.15 -12.44 13.99
N LYS A 210 23.65 -12.04 12.82
CA LYS A 210 22.82 -10.84 12.65
C LYS A 210 21.45 -11.02 13.32
N TYR A 211 20.80 -12.16 13.11
CA TYR A 211 19.48 -12.46 13.69
C TYR A 211 19.56 -12.62 15.21
N LEU A 212 20.53 -13.39 15.72
CA LEU A 212 20.72 -13.57 17.17
C LEU A 212 20.97 -12.25 17.90
N ARG A 213 21.80 -11.36 17.32
CA ARG A 213 22.00 -10.02 17.91
C ARG A 213 20.74 -9.19 17.94
N HIS A 214 19.88 -9.31 16.93
CA HIS A 214 18.61 -8.57 16.90
C HIS A 214 17.63 -9.14 17.93
N ILE A 215 17.52 -10.46 18.04
CA ILE A 215 16.68 -11.16 19.04
C ILE A 215 17.10 -10.72 20.44
N ALA A 216 18.40 -10.83 20.76
CA ALA A 216 18.91 -10.48 22.10
C ALA A 216 18.65 -9.02 22.51
N ARG A 217 18.58 -8.10 21.53
CA ARG A 217 18.34 -6.66 21.79
C ARG A 217 16.88 -6.28 21.90
N ASN A 218 15.98 -7.03 21.26
CA ASN A 218 14.61 -6.60 21.03
C ASN A 218 13.56 -7.55 21.60
N THR A 219 13.96 -8.76 22.03
CA THR A 219 13.04 -9.72 22.65
C THR A 219 13.08 -9.55 24.15
N PRO A 220 11.94 -9.39 24.86
CA PRO A 220 11.88 -9.40 26.31
C PRO A 220 12.45 -10.69 26.92
N GLY A 221 12.95 -10.62 28.18
CA GLY A 221 13.64 -11.73 28.86
C GLY A 221 12.89 -13.05 28.80
N GLU A 222 11.57 -13.04 29.01
CA GLU A 222 10.70 -14.22 28.92
C GLU A 222 10.70 -14.89 27.51
N GLY A 223 11.01 -14.13 26.45
CA GLY A 223 11.17 -14.65 25.10
C GLY A 223 12.57 -15.25 24.85
N LEU A 224 13.58 -14.88 25.64
CA LEU A 224 14.95 -15.39 25.52
C LEU A 224 15.12 -16.77 26.16
N ASP A 225 14.28 -17.13 27.11
CA ASP A 225 14.27 -18.47 27.75
C ASP A 225 13.96 -19.59 26.73
N ARG A 226 13.38 -19.23 25.60
CA ARG A 226 13.15 -20.17 24.47
C ARG A 226 14.38 -20.38 23.59
N LEU A 227 15.47 -19.64 23.82
CA LEU A 227 16.75 -19.77 23.13
C LEU A 227 17.71 -20.73 23.80
N ALA A 228 17.46 -21.04 25.07
CA ALA A 228 18.24 -21.96 25.88
C ALA A 228 17.75 -23.40 25.69
#